data_f44e51a20f66a5bc006a5a4c6cfef1be
#
_entry.id   f44e51a20f66a5bc006a5a4c6cfef1be
#
_cell.length_a   1.000
_cell.length_b   1.000
_cell.length_c   1.000
_cell.angle_alpha   90.00
_cell.angle_beta   90.00
_cell.angle_gamma   90.00
#
_symmetry.space_group_name_H-M   'P 1'
#
loop_
_entity.id
_entity.type
_entity.pdbx_description
1 polymer ?
#
loop_
_entity_poly.entity_id
_entity_poly.type
_entity_poly.pdbx_seq_one_letter_code
_entity_poly.pdbx_strand_id
1 'polypeptide(L)'
;CSGAIESTDATKRDVVIGGIMAMADKECVGLVEGCTFSGRISAAQAGANNFFGGIYGNNGGAASVVNDCRTTASAYVGCPIGKSVGMLAGRPNKKGFTVSNCRIAGTVTNKQGAAVVITADNLEDWMFAGYGTSVAVTLKNNGYNDGK
;
A
#
# COMPACT_ATOMS: atom_id res chain seq x y z
N CYS A 1 -8.97 3.03 -10.18
CA CYS A 1 -9.90 2.24 -9.38
C CYS A 1 -10.52 3.14 -8.30
N SER A 2 -11.84 3.20 -8.28
CA SER A 2 -12.63 3.86 -7.25
C SER A 2 -13.66 2.87 -6.73
N GLY A 3 -13.91 2.84 -5.45
CA GLY A 3 -14.82 1.87 -4.83
C GLY A 3 -14.32 1.46 -3.47
N ALA A 4 -15.04 0.55 -2.82
CA ALA A 4 -14.65 0.04 -1.51
C ALA A 4 -14.32 -1.45 -1.61
N ILE A 5 -13.22 -1.83 -0.97
CA ILE A 5 -12.87 -3.21 -0.70
C ILE A 5 -12.86 -3.36 0.82
N GLU A 6 -13.74 -4.17 1.35
CA GLU A 6 -13.88 -4.36 2.78
C GLU A 6 -13.77 -5.84 3.13
N SER A 7 -12.90 -6.16 4.07
CA SER A 7 -12.87 -7.48 4.70
C SER A 7 -13.71 -7.44 5.98
N THR A 8 -14.83 -8.14 5.96
CA THR A 8 -15.75 -8.26 7.10
C THR A 8 -15.50 -9.52 7.93
N ASP A 9 -14.53 -10.35 7.52
CA ASP A 9 -14.22 -11.59 8.22
C ASP A 9 -13.73 -11.28 9.65
N ALA A 10 -14.50 -11.74 10.64
CA ALA A 10 -14.16 -11.64 12.06
C ALA A 10 -13.12 -12.68 12.49
N THR A 11 -12.74 -13.62 11.64
CA THR A 11 -11.68 -14.58 11.94
C THR A 11 -10.30 -13.92 11.73
N LYS A 12 -9.36 -14.22 12.62
CA LYS A 12 -7.99 -13.68 12.54
C LYS A 12 -7.17 -14.38 11.44
N ARG A 13 -7.66 -14.39 10.20
CA ARG A 13 -6.95 -14.95 9.05
C ARG A 13 -5.98 -13.93 8.45
N ASP A 14 -4.99 -14.42 7.75
CA ASP A 14 -4.09 -13.59 6.96
C ASP A 14 -4.84 -13.02 5.74
N VAL A 15 -4.79 -11.72 5.58
CA VAL A 15 -5.47 -10.99 4.51
C VAL A 15 -4.49 -10.09 3.77
N VAL A 16 -4.49 -10.19 2.45
CA VAL A 16 -3.71 -9.31 1.58
C VAL A 16 -4.67 -8.57 0.67
N ILE A 17 -4.67 -7.25 0.74
CA ILE A 17 -5.51 -6.40 -0.12
C ILE A 17 -4.64 -5.34 -0.80
N GLY A 18 -4.78 -5.24 -2.11
CA GLY A 18 -4.25 -4.14 -2.91
C GLY A 18 -5.37 -3.54 -3.75
N GLY A 19 -5.43 -2.23 -3.85
CA GLY A 19 -6.47 -1.56 -4.64
C GLY A 19 -6.38 -1.83 -6.14
N ILE A 20 -5.19 -2.15 -6.62
CA ILE A 20 -4.91 -2.51 -8.02
C ILE A 20 -4.41 -3.96 -8.12
N MET A 21 -3.41 -4.33 -7.32
CA MET A 21 -2.84 -5.67 -7.31
C MET A 21 -2.71 -6.18 -5.88
N ALA A 22 -3.33 -7.31 -5.56
CA ALA A 22 -3.25 -7.86 -4.21
C ALA A 22 -1.87 -8.47 -3.93
N MET A 23 -1.38 -9.36 -4.80
CA MET A 23 -0.11 -10.05 -4.59
C MET A 23 0.52 -10.53 -5.91
N ALA A 24 1.85 -10.47 -6.02
CA ALA A 24 2.63 -11.28 -6.95
C ALA A 24 3.29 -12.43 -6.20
N ASP A 25 3.22 -13.64 -6.72
CA ASP A 25 3.83 -14.83 -6.11
C ASP A 25 5.33 -14.92 -6.41
N LYS A 26 5.99 -15.90 -5.81
CA LYS A 26 7.46 -16.05 -5.67
C LYS A 26 8.26 -15.94 -6.98
N GLU A 27 7.67 -16.34 -8.09
CA GLU A 27 8.31 -16.42 -9.41
C GLU A 27 7.81 -15.33 -10.37
N CYS A 28 6.82 -14.53 -9.94
CA CYS A 28 6.18 -13.54 -10.78
C CYS A 28 6.70 -12.14 -10.51
N VAL A 29 7.16 -11.45 -11.55
CA VAL A 29 7.41 -10.01 -11.50
C VAL A 29 6.07 -9.29 -11.61
N GLY A 30 5.68 -8.55 -10.57
CA GLY A 30 4.51 -7.70 -10.61
C GLY A 30 4.84 -6.36 -11.27
N LEU A 31 4.09 -6.00 -12.31
CA LEU A 31 4.14 -4.67 -12.92
C LEU A 31 2.78 -3.98 -12.75
N VAL A 32 2.79 -2.80 -12.16
CA VAL A 32 1.64 -1.89 -12.08
C VAL A 32 2.06 -0.54 -12.63
N GLU A 33 1.41 -0.09 -13.68
CA GLU A 33 1.78 1.13 -14.38
C GLU A 33 0.57 1.97 -14.75
N GLY A 34 0.69 3.29 -14.67
CA GLY A 34 -0.32 4.26 -15.11
C GLY A 34 -1.66 4.16 -14.36
N CYS A 35 -1.66 3.63 -13.15
CA CYS A 35 -2.90 3.36 -12.41
C CYS A 35 -3.22 4.44 -11.39
N THR A 36 -4.53 4.69 -11.18
CA THR A 36 -5.01 5.59 -10.13
C THR A 36 -5.91 4.85 -9.15
N PHE A 37 -5.65 5.02 -7.87
CA PHE A 37 -6.48 4.55 -6.77
C PHE A 37 -7.09 5.73 -6.00
N SER A 38 -8.40 5.79 -5.95
CA SER A 38 -9.18 6.78 -5.19
C SER A 38 -10.21 6.14 -4.26
N GLY A 39 -10.11 4.83 -4.09
CA GLY A 39 -11.06 4.02 -3.36
C GLY A 39 -10.76 3.91 -1.86
N ARG A 40 -11.52 3.02 -1.21
CA ARG A 40 -11.37 2.70 0.21
C ARG A 40 -11.02 1.23 0.40
N ILE A 41 -9.99 0.97 1.19
CA ILE A 41 -9.67 -0.37 1.68
C ILE A 41 -9.82 -0.35 3.20
N SER A 42 -10.60 -1.27 3.75
CA SER A 42 -10.75 -1.44 5.19
C SER A 42 -10.88 -2.91 5.57
N ALA A 43 -10.50 -3.22 6.80
CA ALA A 43 -10.70 -4.53 7.38
C ALA A 43 -11.22 -4.40 8.80
N ALA A 44 -12.21 -5.21 9.17
CA ALA A 44 -12.77 -5.22 10.52
C ALA A 44 -11.82 -5.88 11.53
N GLN A 45 -11.11 -6.91 11.09
CA GLN A 45 -10.10 -7.60 11.87
C GLN A 45 -8.90 -8.02 11.01
N ALA A 46 -7.81 -8.32 11.66
CA ALA A 46 -6.60 -8.70 10.97
C ALA A 46 -5.85 -9.81 11.71
N GLY A 47 -5.42 -10.83 10.99
CA GLY A 47 -4.54 -11.92 11.44
C GLY A 47 -3.09 -11.45 11.65
N ALA A 48 -2.15 -12.38 11.75
CA ALA A 48 -0.75 -12.06 11.99
C ALA A 48 -0.05 -11.45 10.76
N ASN A 49 -0.41 -11.89 9.54
CA ASN A 49 0.23 -11.49 8.28
C ASN A 49 -0.75 -10.75 7.38
N ASN A 50 -1.08 -9.53 7.75
CA ASN A 50 -1.98 -8.70 6.96
C ASN A 50 -1.24 -7.56 6.31
N PHE A 51 -1.50 -7.38 5.02
CA PHE A 51 -0.85 -6.38 4.20
C PHE A 51 -1.89 -5.64 3.36
N PHE A 52 -2.01 -4.34 3.59
CA PHE A 52 -2.98 -3.48 2.94
C PHE A 52 -2.28 -2.35 2.22
N GLY A 53 -2.45 -2.27 0.91
CA GLY A 53 -1.86 -1.22 0.08
C GLY A 53 -2.87 -0.61 -0.88
N GLY A 54 -2.85 0.69 -1.06
CA GLY A 54 -3.72 1.37 -2.02
C GLY A 54 -3.48 0.93 -3.46
N ILE A 55 -2.23 0.68 -3.82
CA ILE A 55 -1.84 0.17 -5.13
C ILE A 55 -1.52 -1.32 -5.05
N TYR A 56 -0.61 -1.72 -4.16
CA TYR A 56 -0.05 -3.07 -4.12
C TYR A 56 -0.14 -3.66 -2.70
N GLY A 57 -0.77 -4.81 -2.53
CA GLY A 57 -0.93 -5.44 -1.22
C GLY A 57 0.37 -6.05 -0.69
N ASN A 58 0.88 -7.08 -1.35
CA ASN A 58 2.08 -7.80 -0.93
C ASN A 58 2.94 -8.23 -2.13
N ASN A 59 4.18 -7.76 -2.17
CA ASN A 59 5.15 -8.30 -3.09
C ASN A 59 5.81 -9.55 -2.49
N GLY A 60 5.27 -10.73 -2.76
CA GLY A 60 5.85 -12.02 -2.37
C GLY A 60 6.88 -12.57 -3.36
N GLY A 61 6.99 -11.96 -4.54
CA GLY A 61 7.69 -12.48 -5.69
C GLY A 61 9.09 -11.94 -5.94
N ALA A 62 9.49 -12.00 -7.18
CA ALA A 62 10.69 -11.38 -7.71
C ALA A 62 10.60 -9.84 -7.68
N ALA A 63 11.62 -9.15 -8.14
CA ALA A 63 11.63 -7.69 -8.20
C ALA A 63 10.41 -7.13 -8.94
N SER A 64 9.53 -6.44 -8.23
CA SER A 64 8.30 -5.87 -8.79
C SER A 64 8.43 -4.36 -8.99
N VAL A 65 7.61 -3.82 -9.88
CA VAL A 65 7.66 -2.41 -10.28
C VAL A 65 6.28 -1.77 -10.16
N VAL A 66 6.24 -0.60 -9.55
CA VAL A 66 5.10 0.33 -9.60
C VAL A 66 5.59 1.62 -10.23
N ASN A 67 5.03 1.97 -11.39
CA ASN A 67 5.46 3.13 -12.15
C ASN A 67 4.28 4.00 -12.56
N ASP A 68 4.45 5.33 -12.54
CA ASP A 68 3.45 6.32 -12.95
C ASP A 68 2.06 6.08 -12.34
N CYS A 69 2.03 5.71 -11.06
CA CYS A 69 0.79 5.45 -10.36
C CYS A 69 0.42 6.62 -9.43
N ARG A 70 -0.88 6.77 -9.17
CA ARG A 70 -1.39 7.85 -8.33
C ARG A 70 -2.35 7.31 -7.26
N THR A 71 -2.30 7.91 -6.08
CA THR A 71 -3.40 7.84 -5.11
C THR A 71 -3.92 9.25 -4.85
N THR A 72 -5.21 9.39 -4.61
CA THR A 72 -5.85 10.70 -4.47
C THR A 72 -6.12 11.04 -3.01
N ALA A 73 -6.46 12.30 -2.73
CA ALA A 73 -6.82 12.75 -1.39
C ALA A 73 -8.02 11.98 -0.79
N SER A 74 -8.91 11.44 -1.62
CA SER A 74 -10.04 10.60 -1.20
C SER A 74 -9.67 9.14 -0.92
N ALA A 75 -8.47 8.70 -1.30
CA ALA A 75 -8.02 7.34 -1.06
C ALA A 75 -7.87 7.07 0.45
N TYR A 76 -8.31 5.88 0.87
CA TYR A 76 -8.20 5.44 2.25
C TYR A 76 -7.72 3.99 2.32
N VAL A 77 -6.72 3.75 3.16
CA VAL A 77 -6.27 2.39 3.49
C VAL A 77 -6.20 2.26 5.00
N GLY A 78 -7.08 1.46 5.57
CA GLY A 78 -7.18 1.30 7.02
C GLY A 78 -7.34 -0.12 7.47
N CYS A 79 -6.74 -0.41 8.63
CA CYS A 79 -6.93 -1.68 9.30
C CYS A 79 -6.77 -1.51 10.82
N PRO A 80 -7.24 -2.50 11.62
CA PRO A 80 -7.06 -2.48 13.06
C PRO A 80 -5.59 -2.55 13.48
N ILE A 81 -5.39 -2.26 14.73
CA ILE A 81 -4.11 -2.18 15.44
C ILE A 81 -3.07 -3.22 14.98
N GLY A 82 -1.84 -2.77 14.76
CA GLY A 82 -0.65 -3.61 14.63
C GLY A 82 -0.36 -4.18 13.25
N LYS A 83 -0.99 -3.67 12.20
CA LYS A 83 -0.91 -4.25 10.86
C LYS A 83 -0.16 -3.38 9.85
N SER A 84 0.29 -4.03 8.78
CA SER A 84 1.03 -3.38 7.70
C SER A 84 0.08 -2.68 6.74
N VAL A 85 -0.01 -1.38 6.87
CA VAL A 85 -0.84 -0.49 6.05
C VAL A 85 0.07 0.52 5.37
N GLY A 86 0.06 0.58 4.06
CA GLY A 86 0.78 1.59 3.29
C GLY A 86 -0.09 2.13 2.17
N MET A 87 -0.01 3.41 1.88
CA MET A 87 -0.82 3.99 0.81
C MET A 87 -0.42 3.43 -0.56
N LEU A 88 0.84 3.14 -0.78
CA LEU A 88 1.30 2.55 -2.02
C LEU A 88 1.34 1.02 -1.91
N ALA A 89 2.10 0.48 -0.96
CA ALA A 89 2.20 -0.96 -0.77
C ALA A 89 2.16 -1.36 0.70
N GLY A 90 1.41 -2.43 1.00
CA GLY A 90 1.36 -3.00 2.35
C GLY A 90 2.67 -3.70 2.72
N ARG A 91 3.26 -4.43 1.79
CA ARG A 91 4.54 -5.12 1.98
C ARG A 91 5.41 -5.13 0.72
N PRO A 92 6.49 -4.34 0.65
CA PRO A 92 7.55 -4.57 -0.31
C PRO A 92 8.40 -5.78 0.11
N ASN A 93 8.83 -6.60 -0.85
CA ASN A 93 9.60 -7.82 -0.56
C ASN A 93 11.12 -7.58 -0.58
N LYS A 94 11.85 -8.49 0.07
CA LYS A 94 13.33 -8.55 0.15
C LYS A 94 14.06 -8.68 -1.19
N LYS A 95 13.38 -9.11 -2.26
CA LYS A 95 13.98 -9.33 -3.59
C LYS A 95 14.02 -8.08 -4.47
N GLY A 96 13.62 -6.95 -3.94
CA GLY A 96 13.58 -5.67 -4.63
C GLY A 96 12.17 -5.25 -5.01
N PHE A 97 11.92 -3.96 -4.85
CA PHE A 97 10.67 -3.32 -5.22
C PHE A 97 11.00 -1.92 -5.72
N THR A 98 10.65 -1.63 -6.96
CA THR A 98 10.93 -0.31 -7.55
C THR A 98 9.64 0.49 -7.63
N VAL A 99 9.69 1.71 -7.13
CA VAL A 99 8.61 2.69 -7.25
C VAL A 99 9.15 3.93 -7.92
N SER A 100 8.55 4.30 -9.04
CA SER A 100 8.99 5.43 -9.82
C SER A 100 7.83 6.28 -10.33
N ASN A 101 8.05 7.60 -10.38
CA ASN A 101 7.13 8.58 -10.96
C ASN A 101 5.73 8.58 -10.32
N CYS A 102 5.58 8.07 -9.10
CA CYS A 102 4.30 8.00 -8.42
C CYS A 102 3.96 9.30 -7.70
N ARG A 103 2.66 9.60 -7.61
CA ARG A 103 2.13 10.74 -6.86
C ARG A 103 1.11 10.22 -5.86
N ILE A 104 1.33 10.52 -4.58
CA ILE A 104 0.66 9.83 -3.46
C ILE A 104 0.01 10.83 -2.52
N ALA A 105 -1.27 10.63 -2.26
CA ALA A 105 -2.06 11.32 -1.25
C ALA A 105 -3.07 10.35 -0.64
N GLY A 106 -3.79 10.77 0.37
CA GLY A 106 -4.87 10.00 0.99
C GLY A 106 -4.72 9.89 2.49
N THR A 107 -5.42 8.92 3.07
CA THR A 107 -5.42 8.66 4.51
C THR A 107 -5.09 7.20 4.77
N VAL A 108 -4.21 6.94 5.72
CA VAL A 108 -3.88 5.59 6.21
C VAL A 108 -4.16 5.49 7.71
N THR A 109 -4.26 4.29 8.24
CA THR A 109 -4.24 4.10 9.70
C THR A 109 -2.84 3.76 10.18
N ASN A 110 -2.44 4.34 11.31
CA ASN A 110 -1.19 3.99 11.99
C ASN A 110 -1.31 2.66 12.75
N LYS A 111 -0.25 2.26 13.44
CA LYS A 111 -0.21 1.02 14.23
C LYS A 111 -1.24 0.95 15.36
N GLN A 112 -1.79 2.07 15.79
CA GLN A 112 -2.83 2.18 16.81
C GLN A 112 -4.24 2.28 16.21
N GLY A 113 -4.36 2.23 14.86
CA GLY A 113 -5.64 2.37 14.15
C GLY A 113 -6.09 3.82 13.98
N ALA A 114 -5.31 4.81 14.39
CA ALA A 114 -5.64 6.22 14.20
C ALA A 114 -5.37 6.66 12.75
N ALA A 115 -6.27 7.49 12.21
CA ALA A 115 -6.15 8.02 10.86
C ALA A 115 -4.99 9.02 10.76
N VAL A 116 -4.18 8.87 9.71
CA VAL A 116 -3.09 9.79 9.36
C VAL A 116 -3.29 10.24 7.93
N VAL A 117 -3.42 11.53 7.73
CA VAL A 117 -3.46 12.15 6.41
C VAL A 117 -2.05 12.26 5.87
N ILE A 118 -1.84 11.80 4.65
CA ILE A 118 -0.55 11.90 3.96
C ILE A 118 -0.36 13.32 3.45
N THR A 119 0.82 13.87 3.71
CA THR A 119 1.28 15.18 3.28
C THR A 119 2.65 15.06 2.61
N ALA A 120 3.16 16.14 2.06
CA ALA A 120 4.51 16.16 1.50
C ALA A 120 5.59 15.84 2.55
N ASP A 121 5.35 16.22 3.82
CA ASP A 121 6.34 16.08 4.91
C ASP A 121 6.40 14.66 5.48
N ASN A 122 5.31 13.86 5.37
CA ASN A 122 5.24 12.51 5.95
C ASN A 122 5.09 11.39 4.91
N LEU A 123 5.20 11.73 3.63
CA LEU A 123 4.98 10.80 2.53
C LEU A 123 5.80 9.51 2.64
N GLU A 124 7.09 9.63 2.93
CA GLU A 124 7.99 8.47 2.96
C GLU A 124 7.66 7.49 4.08
N ASP A 125 7.13 8.00 5.20
CA ASP A 125 6.73 7.18 6.35
C ASP A 125 5.52 6.29 6.04
N TRP A 126 4.67 6.70 5.10
CA TRP A 126 3.37 6.08 4.85
C TRP A 126 3.21 5.46 3.45
N MET A 127 4.22 5.57 2.58
CA MET A 127 4.25 4.83 1.32
C MET A 127 4.23 3.32 1.56
N PHE A 128 5.00 2.87 2.54
CA PHE A 128 5.15 1.46 2.91
C PHE A 128 5.06 1.33 4.43
N ALA A 129 3.96 0.82 4.94
CA ALA A 129 3.85 0.65 6.39
C ALA A 129 4.50 -0.64 6.89
N GLY A 130 5.22 -0.52 7.99
CA GLY A 130 5.61 -1.65 8.83
C GLY A 130 6.79 -2.49 8.36
N TYR A 131 7.46 -2.14 7.28
CA TYR A 131 8.71 -2.78 6.90
C TYR A 131 9.89 -1.83 7.12
N GLY A 132 10.60 -2.11 8.18
CA GLY A 132 11.87 -1.43 8.47
C GLY A 132 12.89 -1.65 7.34
N THR A 133 14.02 -1.02 7.50
CA THR A 133 15.17 -0.84 6.59
C THR A 133 15.79 -2.10 5.93
N SER A 134 15.21 -3.28 6.10
CA SER A 134 15.72 -4.54 5.56
C SER A 134 15.18 -4.91 4.17
N VAL A 135 14.37 -4.07 3.57
CA VAL A 135 13.79 -4.33 2.25
C VAL A 135 14.47 -3.46 1.21
N ALA A 136 14.95 -4.09 0.14
CA ALA A 136 15.53 -3.38 -1.00
C ALA A 136 14.43 -2.68 -1.82
N VAL A 137 14.03 -1.49 -1.40
CA VAL A 137 13.13 -0.62 -2.16
C VAL A 137 13.95 0.44 -2.89
N THR A 138 13.70 0.58 -4.19
CA THR A 138 14.28 1.65 -5.00
C THR A 138 13.20 2.70 -5.29
N LEU A 139 13.42 3.92 -4.82
CA LEU A 139 12.53 5.06 -5.04
C LEU A 139 13.13 6.00 -6.07
N LYS A 140 12.32 6.40 -7.09
CA LYS A 140 12.74 7.33 -8.14
C LYS A 140 11.62 8.31 -8.45
N ASN A 141 11.89 9.61 -8.28
CA ASN A 141 10.98 10.69 -8.70
C ASN A 141 9.53 10.55 -8.17
N ASN A 142 9.37 10.11 -6.93
CA ASN A 142 8.05 10.05 -6.29
C ASN A 142 7.77 11.34 -5.54
N GLY A 143 6.49 11.64 -5.32
CA GLY A 143 6.11 12.85 -4.61
C GLY A 143 4.67 12.85 -4.12
N TYR A 144 4.32 13.89 -3.39
CA TYR A 144 2.97 14.12 -2.93
C TYR A 144 2.05 14.47 -4.12
N ASN A 145 0.82 13.96 -4.09
CA ASN A 145 -0.22 14.30 -5.06
C ASN A 145 -1.02 15.50 -4.55
N ASP A 146 -0.70 16.69 -5.01
CA ASP A 146 -1.37 17.94 -4.66
C ASP A 146 -2.66 18.21 -5.47
N GLY A 147 -3.02 17.26 -6.33
CA GLY A 147 -4.24 17.34 -7.14
C GLY A 147 -4.10 18.13 -8.45
N LYS A 148 -2.87 18.55 -8.80
CA LYS A 148 -2.57 19.26 -10.05
C LYS A 148 -2.17 18.32 -11.18
#